data_95671fbb1d7dc8658b448cdfab58f2aa
#
_entry.id   95671fbb1d7dc8658b448cdfab58f2aa
#
_cell.length_a   1.000
_cell.length_b   1.000
_cell.length_c   1.000
_cell.angle_alpha   90.00
_cell.angle_beta   90.00
_cell.angle_gamma   90.00
#
_symmetry.space_group_name_H-M   'P 1'
#
loop_
_entity.id
_entity.type
_entity.pdbx_description
1 polymer ?
#
loop_
_entity_poly.entity_id
_entity_poly.type
_entity_poly.pdbx_seq_one_letter_code
_entity_poly.pdbx_strand_id
1 'polypeptide(L)'
;AKTPEKPLQIDCTVVKVKKNCRIKNEIGKIFRTHNIFEYKSPKDELNIDTFYKAVAYACLYKVLPKHMNEIPADELTVTLLRDRKPVKLLHELEQTGYGCQTEASGIYYVSGVMFPMQIIVSSELDTNLHVQLKALTDQLDKPLIRRYLEEASVFTEREKSLADVVLQVIVGSNMEKFQEWKGSEQTMCEALRVLMKEELKAERAEGQLCAYASLVQDGIITVEMGAKKAGLSIADFT
;
A
#
# COMPACT_ATOMS: atom_id res chain seq x y z
N ALA A 1 -23.04 -20.76 -18.34
CA ALA A 1 -21.96 -20.09 -17.63
C ALA A 1 -22.60 -18.97 -16.79
N LYS A 2 -22.41 -18.99 -15.46
CA LYS A 2 -22.82 -17.87 -14.61
C LYS A 2 -21.84 -16.72 -14.85
N THR A 3 -22.35 -15.58 -15.30
CA THR A 3 -21.60 -14.32 -15.25
C THR A 3 -21.25 -14.02 -13.80
N PRO A 4 -20.02 -13.56 -13.49
CA PRO A 4 -19.69 -13.15 -12.12
C PRO A 4 -20.65 -12.04 -11.69
N GLU A 5 -21.21 -12.16 -10.48
CA GLU A 5 -22.18 -11.20 -9.92
C GLU A 5 -21.61 -9.81 -9.65
N LYS A 6 -20.27 -9.67 -9.70
CA LYS A 6 -19.57 -8.39 -9.58
C LYS A 6 -18.59 -8.23 -10.74
N PRO A 7 -18.49 -7.01 -11.33
CA PRO A 7 -17.45 -6.75 -12.32
C PRO A 7 -16.08 -6.99 -11.71
N LEU A 8 -15.13 -7.46 -12.51
CA LEU A 8 -13.74 -7.67 -12.09
C LEU A 8 -13.19 -6.34 -11.59
N GLN A 9 -12.92 -6.25 -10.31
CA GLN A 9 -12.32 -5.06 -9.70
C GLN A 9 -10.81 -5.14 -9.89
N ILE A 10 -10.23 -4.13 -10.53
CA ILE A 10 -8.78 -4.03 -10.75
C ILE A 10 -8.18 -3.31 -9.54
N ASP A 11 -7.64 -4.08 -8.59
CA ASP A 11 -6.97 -3.58 -7.39
C ASP A 11 -5.45 -3.46 -7.63
N CYS A 12 -5.05 -2.77 -8.71
CA CYS A 12 -3.64 -2.55 -8.98
C CYS A 12 -3.32 -1.07 -9.19
N THR A 13 -2.09 -0.69 -8.89
CA THR A 13 -1.56 0.65 -9.15
C THR A 13 -0.75 0.63 -10.43
N VAL A 14 -0.93 1.62 -11.30
CA VAL A 14 -0.11 1.79 -12.50
C VAL A 14 0.82 2.98 -12.34
N VAL A 15 2.13 2.70 -12.29
CA VAL A 15 3.17 3.73 -12.24
C VAL A 15 3.69 3.99 -13.67
N LYS A 16 3.48 5.22 -14.16
CA LYS A 16 4.01 5.66 -15.46
C LYS A 16 5.34 6.36 -15.27
N VAL A 17 6.38 5.83 -15.92
CA VAL A 17 7.70 6.48 -15.95
C VAL A 17 7.73 7.51 -17.07
N LYS A 18 8.09 8.75 -16.74
CA LYS A 18 8.22 9.82 -17.75
C LYS A 18 9.35 9.51 -18.73
N LYS A 19 9.17 9.90 -19.99
CA LYS A 19 10.26 9.86 -20.99
C LYS A 19 11.50 10.56 -20.42
N ASN A 20 12.67 9.94 -20.58
CA ASN A 20 13.96 10.40 -20.06
C ASN A 20 14.15 10.32 -18.52
N CYS A 21 13.23 9.68 -17.78
CA CYS A 21 13.44 9.34 -16.39
C CYS A 21 13.97 7.90 -16.31
N ARG A 22 15.11 7.72 -15.66
CA ARG A 22 15.66 6.38 -15.36
C ARG A 22 15.71 6.19 -13.85
N ILE A 23 15.00 5.19 -13.38
CA ILE A 23 15.04 4.81 -11.96
C ILE A 23 16.32 3.98 -11.74
N LYS A 24 17.15 4.40 -10.77
CA LYS A 24 18.49 3.82 -10.56
C LYS A 24 18.53 2.72 -9.51
N ASN A 25 17.48 2.58 -8.68
CA ASN A 25 17.43 1.54 -7.65
C ASN A 25 17.11 0.17 -8.26
N GLU A 26 17.38 -0.89 -7.50
CA GLU A 26 17.21 -2.28 -7.95
C GLU A 26 15.77 -2.59 -8.36
N ILE A 27 14.78 -2.06 -7.62
CA ILE A 27 13.36 -2.26 -7.90
C ILE A 27 12.97 -1.64 -9.24
N GLY A 28 13.49 -0.44 -9.54
CA GLY A 28 13.19 0.27 -10.77
C GLY A 28 13.96 -0.21 -12.00
N LYS A 29 14.93 -1.09 -11.84
CA LYS A 29 15.77 -1.60 -12.93
C LYS A 29 14.96 -2.28 -14.04
N ILE A 30 13.89 -2.99 -13.67
CA ILE A 30 13.00 -3.66 -14.62
C ILE A 30 11.99 -2.71 -15.28
N PHE A 31 11.74 -1.52 -14.70
CA PHE A 31 10.65 -0.65 -15.11
C PHE A 31 10.74 -0.23 -16.58
N ARG A 32 9.55 -0.10 -17.17
CA ARG A 32 9.29 0.43 -18.52
C ARG A 32 8.37 1.64 -18.40
N THR A 33 7.77 2.07 -19.48
CA THR A 33 6.84 3.21 -19.50
C THR A 33 5.65 2.97 -18.59
N HIS A 34 5.09 1.75 -18.53
CA HIS A 34 3.93 1.39 -17.74
C HIS A 34 4.25 0.23 -16.80
N ASN A 35 4.10 0.45 -15.50
CA ASN A 35 4.48 -0.53 -14.49
C ASN A 35 3.28 -0.82 -13.58
N ILE A 36 2.79 -2.04 -13.62
CA ILE A 36 1.63 -2.50 -12.86
C ILE A 36 2.12 -3.08 -11.55
N PHE A 37 1.54 -2.59 -10.45
CA PHE A 37 1.84 -3.05 -9.09
C PHE A 37 0.61 -3.70 -8.47
N GLU A 38 0.77 -4.92 -8.00
CA GLU A 38 -0.16 -5.61 -7.11
C GLU A 38 0.50 -5.76 -5.73
N TYR A 39 -0.03 -5.07 -4.73
CA TYR A 39 0.42 -5.19 -3.34
C TYR A 39 -0.49 -6.14 -2.58
N LYS A 40 0.12 -7.04 -1.83
CA LYS A 40 -0.57 -7.90 -0.87
C LYS A 40 -0.16 -7.55 0.55
N SER A 41 -1.15 -7.21 1.37
CA SER A 41 -0.92 -6.92 2.78
C SER A 41 -0.30 -8.12 3.50
N PRO A 42 0.33 -7.95 4.67
CA PRO A 42 0.91 -9.07 5.42
C PRO A 42 -0.09 -10.19 5.74
N LYS A 43 -1.40 -9.87 5.82
CA LYS A 43 -2.47 -10.82 6.10
C LYS A 43 -2.97 -11.56 4.86
N ASP A 44 -2.71 -11.02 3.67
CA ASP A 44 -3.16 -11.60 2.40
C ASP A 44 -2.13 -12.58 1.84
N GLU A 45 -2.60 -13.63 1.18
CA GLU A 45 -1.73 -14.60 0.53
C GLU A 45 -1.38 -14.13 -0.90
N LEU A 46 -0.09 -14.19 -1.23
CA LEU A 46 0.38 -14.07 -2.61
C LEU A 46 0.55 -15.49 -3.17
N ASN A 47 -0.42 -15.94 -3.95
CA ASN A 47 -0.53 -17.28 -4.51
C ASN A 47 -0.56 -17.26 -6.04
N ILE A 48 -0.68 -18.44 -6.65
CA ILE A 48 -0.70 -18.60 -8.12
C ILE A 48 -1.88 -17.89 -8.78
N ASP A 49 -3.05 -17.84 -8.14
CA ASP A 49 -4.21 -17.13 -8.67
C ASP A 49 -3.97 -15.62 -8.68
N THR A 50 -3.30 -15.08 -7.66
CA THR A 50 -2.88 -13.67 -7.63
C THR A 50 -1.89 -13.35 -8.75
N PHE A 51 -0.95 -14.27 -9.01
CA PHE A 51 -0.02 -14.14 -10.14
C PHE A 51 -0.77 -14.05 -11.47
N TYR A 52 -1.67 -14.99 -11.77
CA TYR A 52 -2.46 -14.96 -13.00
C TYR A 52 -3.39 -13.75 -13.06
N LYS A 53 -3.98 -13.33 -11.94
CA LYS A 53 -4.80 -12.12 -11.84
C LYS A 53 -4.00 -10.87 -12.25
N ALA A 54 -2.77 -10.73 -11.77
CA ALA A 54 -1.91 -9.60 -12.13
C ALA A 54 -1.53 -9.60 -13.61
N VAL A 55 -1.24 -10.77 -14.19
CA VAL A 55 -1.01 -10.93 -15.65
C VAL A 55 -2.27 -10.55 -16.43
N ALA A 56 -3.45 -10.99 -15.98
CA ALA A 56 -4.72 -10.64 -16.61
C ALA A 56 -4.97 -9.11 -16.57
N TYR A 57 -4.66 -8.44 -15.48
CA TYR A 57 -4.74 -6.99 -15.37
C TYR A 57 -3.80 -6.28 -16.33
N ALA A 58 -2.58 -6.79 -16.52
CA ALA A 58 -1.65 -6.26 -17.51
C ALA A 58 -2.18 -6.41 -18.93
N CYS A 59 -2.79 -7.55 -19.26
CA CYS A 59 -3.44 -7.78 -20.54
C CYS A 59 -4.62 -6.83 -20.75
N LEU A 60 -5.49 -6.68 -19.75
CA LEU A 60 -6.62 -5.75 -19.79
C LEU A 60 -6.14 -4.31 -19.95
N TYR A 61 -5.15 -3.89 -19.15
CA TYR A 61 -4.59 -2.55 -19.25
C TYR A 61 -4.01 -2.25 -20.62
N LYS A 62 -3.31 -3.22 -21.24
CA LYS A 62 -2.76 -3.10 -22.60
C LYS A 62 -3.84 -2.81 -23.66
N VAL A 63 -5.03 -3.39 -23.51
CA VAL A 63 -6.11 -3.29 -24.52
C VAL A 63 -7.12 -2.19 -24.25
N LEU A 64 -7.05 -1.49 -23.10
CA LEU A 64 -7.93 -0.38 -22.77
C LEU A 64 -7.86 0.83 -23.71
N PRO A 65 -6.69 1.24 -24.25
CA PRO A 65 -6.58 2.36 -25.16
C PRO A 65 -7.42 2.19 -26.42
N LYS A 66 -7.81 3.31 -27.03
CA LYS A 66 -8.69 3.32 -28.24
C LYS A 66 -8.00 2.86 -29.51
N HIS A 67 -6.66 3.04 -29.58
CA HIS A 67 -5.88 2.69 -30.76
C HIS A 67 -5.19 1.37 -30.57
N MET A 68 -5.13 0.59 -31.65
CA MET A 68 -4.46 -0.71 -31.65
C MET A 68 -2.99 -0.55 -31.31
N ASN A 69 -2.51 -1.35 -30.34
CA ASN A 69 -1.13 -1.37 -29.86
C ASN A 69 -0.56 -0.02 -29.37
N GLU A 70 -1.42 0.86 -28.86
CA GLU A 70 -1.02 2.15 -28.28
C GLU A 70 -0.08 1.96 -27.07
N ILE A 71 -0.26 0.86 -26.33
CA ILE A 71 0.67 0.40 -25.30
C ILE A 71 1.34 -0.88 -25.80
N PRO A 72 2.60 -0.83 -26.28
CA PRO A 72 3.35 -2.03 -26.65
C PRO A 72 3.59 -2.96 -25.46
N ALA A 73 3.62 -4.27 -25.69
CA ALA A 73 3.80 -5.24 -24.60
C ALA A 73 5.16 -5.14 -23.91
N ASP A 74 6.20 -4.77 -24.65
CA ASP A 74 7.56 -4.55 -24.15
C ASP A 74 7.72 -3.26 -23.32
N GLU A 75 6.73 -2.37 -23.35
CA GLU A 75 6.64 -1.17 -22.52
C GLU A 75 5.83 -1.38 -21.23
N LEU A 76 5.43 -2.61 -20.95
CA LEU A 76 4.70 -3.01 -19.74
C LEU A 76 5.59 -3.86 -18.83
N THR A 77 5.46 -3.64 -17.52
CA THR A 77 6.01 -4.55 -16.50
C THR A 77 4.98 -4.85 -15.42
N VAL A 78 5.18 -5.95 -14.71
CA VAL A 78 4.34 -6.36 -13.58
C VAL A 78 5.22 -6.54 -12.35
N THR A 79 4.80 -5.95 -11.23
CA THR A 79 5.45 -6.11 -9.91
C THR A 79 4.45 -6.64 -8.91
N LEU A 80 4.75 -7.77 -8.30
CA LEU A 80 4.04 -8.29 -7.14
C LEU A 80 4.83 -7.91 -5.89
N LEU A 81 4.20 -7.27 -4.93
CA LEU A 81 4.84 -6.82 -3.69
C LEU A 81 4.14 -7.44 -2.50
N ARG A 82 4.91 -8.07 -1.62
CA ARG A 82 4.45 -8.64 -0.35
C ARG A 82 5.55 -8.56 0.71
N ASP A 83 5.13 -8.54 1.99
CA ASP A 83 6.06 -8.56 3.12
C ASP A 83 6.83 -9.88 3.22
N ARG A 84 6.12 -11.02 3.29
CA ARG A 84 6.73 -12.34 3.52
C ARG A 84 6.97 -13.08 2.21
N LYS A 85 8.06 -13.88 2.19
CA LYS A 85 8.41 -14.71 1.03
C LYS A 85 7.27 -15.65 0.66
N PRO A 86 6.75 -15.60 -0.58
CA PRO A 86 5.69 -16.46 -1.05
C PRO A 86 6.25 -17.82 -1.54
N VAL A 87 6.76 -18.65 -0.62
CA VAL A 87 7.48 -19.89 -0.94
C VAL A 87 6.64 -20.83 -1.81
N LYS A 88 5.33 -20.95 -1.52
CA LYS A 88 4.43 -21.81 -2.30
C LYS A 88 4.32 -21.31 -3.74
N LEU A 89 4.11 -20.00 -3.94
CA LEU A 89 4.03 -19.40 -5.27
C LEU A 89 5.32 -19.64 -6.06
N LEU A 90 6.48 -19.36 -5.46
CA LEU A 90 7.78 -19.55 -6.14
C LEU A 90 7.97 -21.00 -6.59
N HIS A 91 7.61 -21.96 -5.73
CA HIS A 91 7.67 -23.39 -6.07
C HIS A 91 6.69 -23.77 -7.20
N GLU A 92 5.43 -23.29 -7.14
CA GLU A 92 4.43 -23.53 -8.18
C GLU A 92 4.84 -22.93 -9.53
N LEU A 93 5.44 -21.74 -9.54
CA LEU A 93 5.96 -21.12 -10.75
C LEU A 93 7.04 -21.98 -11.40
N GLU A 94 7.99 -22.49 -10.62
CA GLU A 94 9.04 -23.38 -11.12
C GLU A 94 8.47 -24.70 -11.69
N GLN A 95 7.48 -25.28 -11.01
CA GLN A 95 6.83 -26.50 -11.49
C GLN A 95 6.02 -26.31 -12.77
N THR A 96 5.50 -25.12 -13.00
CA THR A 96 4.73 -24.77 -14.20
C THR A 96 5.60 -24.23 -15.34
N GLY A 97 6.93 -24.27 -15.19
CA GLY A 97 7.90 -23.93 -16.24
C GLY A 97 8.30 -22.46 -16.28
N TYR A 98 7.89 -21.63 -15.29
CA TYR A 98 8.42 -20.30 -15.12
C TYR A 98 9.75 -20.34 -14.37
N GLY A 99 10.72 -19.52 -14.80
CA GLY A 99 11.98 -19.37 -14.05
C GLY A 99 11.84 -18.29 -12.99
N CYS A 100 12.38 -18.54 -11.79
CA CYS A 100 12.46 -17.55 -10.72
C CYS A 100 13.92 -17.34 -10.33
N GLN A 101 14.48 -16.15 -10.61
CA GLN A 101 15.87 -15.82 -10.32
C GLN A 101 15.96 -14.65 -9.33
N THR A 102 16.83 -14.78 -8.34
CA THR A 102 17.12 -13.69 -7.41
C THR A 102 18.00 -12.66 -8.12
N GLU A 103 17.51 -11.44 -8.33
CA GLU A 103 18.26 -10.33 -8.91
C GLU A 103 19.00 -9.53 -7.84
N ALA A 104 18.36 -9.31 -6.68
CA ALA A 104 18.93 -8.66 -5.51
C ALA A 104 18.21 -9.19 -4.26
N SER A 105 18.67 -8.79 -3.07
CA SER A 105 18.00 -9.17 -1.82
C SER A 105 16.52 -8.78 -1.83
N GLY A 106 15.62 -9.75 -1.71
CA GLY A 106 14.19 -9.56 -1.73
C GLY A 106 13.57 -9.26 -3.11
N ILE A 107 14.34 -9.35 -4.21
CA ILE A 107 13.86 -9.09 -5.57
C ILE A 107 14.08 -10.32 -6.44
N TYR A 108 12.99 -10.89 -6.93
CA TYR A 108 12.97 -12.10 -7.75
C TYR A 108 12.39 -11.78 -9.13
N TYR A 109 13.15 -12.00 -10.18
CA TYR A 109 12.67 -11.90 -11.55
C TYR A 109 12.02 -13.19 -12.00
N VAL A 110 10.84 -13.05 -12.64
CA VAL A 110 10.09 -14.18 -13.18
C VAL A 110 10.26 -14.17 -14.69
N SER A 111 10.83 -15.24 -15.24
CA SER A 111 11.01 -15.47 -16.68
C SER A 111 9.98 -16.46 -17.22
N GLY A 112 9.74 -16.43 -18.54
CA GLY A 112 8.73 -17.28 -19.18
C GLY A 112 7.34 -16.63 -19.23
N VAL A 113 7.16 -15.45 -18.64
CA VAL A 113 5.92 -14.68 -18.69
C VAL A 113 5.91 -13.70 -19.87
N MET A 114 4.71 -13.28 -20.25
CA MET A 114 4.46 -12.38 -21.38
C MET A 114 5.05 -10.97 -21.18
N PHE A 115 5.10 -10.50 -19.95
CA PHE A 115 5.65 -9.18 -19.58
C PHE A 115 6.83 -9.35 -18.63
N PRO A 116 7.86 -8.49 -18.67
CA PRO A 116 8.88 -8.47 -17.64
C PRO A 116 8.23 -8.36 -16.26
N MET A 117 8.55 -9.27 -15.35
CA MET A 117 7.88 -9.42 -14.08
C MET A 117 8.87 -9.60 -12.94
N GLN A 118 8.56 -8.97 -11.80
CA GLN A 118 9.28 -9.18 -10.54
C GLN A 118 8.35 -9.43 -9.37
N ILE A 119 8.86 -10.20 -8.41
CA ILE A 119 8.26 -10.38 -7.09
C ILE A 119 9.18 -9.72 -6.07
N ILE A 120 8.63 -8.79 -5.27
CA ILE A 120 9.35 -8.09 -4.21
C ILE A 120 8.88 -8.65 -2.88
N VAL A 121 9.85 -9.12 -2.08
CA VAL A 121 9.65 -9.55 -0.69
C VAL A 121 10.22 -8.47 0.21
N SER A 122 9.36 -7.59 0.76
CA SER A 122 9.84 -6.40 1.45
C SER A 122 10.63 -6.71 2.73
N SER A 123 10.33 -7.80 3.43
CA SER A 123 11.13 -8.25 4.60
C SER A 123 12.58 -8.62 4.26
N GLU A 124 12.85 -9.05 3.02
CA GLU A 124 14.19 -9.43 2.55
C GLU A 124 14.98 -8.27 1.93
N LEU A 125 14.35 -7.11 1.66
CA LEU A 125 15.02 -5.95 1.06
C LEU A 125 16.14 -5.41 1.97
N ASP A 126 17.15 -4.79 1.37
CA ASP A 126 18.16 -4.05 2.11
C ASP A 126 17.54 -2.84 2.81
N THR A 127 17.70 -2.79 4.13
CA THR A 127 17.13 -1.73 4.97
C THR A 127 17.73 -0.35 4.66
N ASN A 128 18.98 -0.29 4.19
CA ASN A 128 19.62 0.98 3.86
C ASN A 128 19.13 1.57 2.54
N LEU A 129 18.55 0.75 1.66
CA LEU A 129 18.10 1.17 0.34
C LEU A 129 16.57 1.28 0.24
N HIS A 130 15.84 0.53 1.06
CA HIS A 130 14.39 0.34 0.88
C HIS A 130 13.62 0.34 2.20
N VAL A 131 14.03 1.15 3.19
CA VAL A 131 13.41 1.17 4.52
C VAL A 131 11.90 1.43 4.45
N GLN A 132 11.43 2.27 3.53
CA GLN A 132 10.01 2.61 3.38
C GLN A 132 9.16 1.39 3.01
N LEU A 133 9.63 0.56 2.09
CA LEU A 133 8.94 -0.68 1.72
C LEU A 133 9.08 -1.76 2.78
N LYS A 134 10.25 -1.84 3.41
CA LYS A 134 10.51 -2.82 4.47
C LYS A 134 9.67 -2.56 5.71
N ALA A 135 9.36 -1.30 6.00
CA ALA A 135 8.51 -0.91 7.11
C ALA A 135 7.02 -1.23 6.92
N LEU A 136 6.58 -1.56 5.68
CA LEU A 136 5.22 -2.04 5.38
C LEU A 136 5.06 -3.51 5.81
N THR A 137 5.15 -3.77 7.11
CA THR A 137 5.10 -5.09 7.75
C THR A 137 4.21 -5.07 8.99
N ASP A 138 3.64 -6.21 9.38
CA ASP A 138 2.99 -6.43 10.66
C ASP A 138 3.99 -6.90 11.76
N GLN A 139 5.27 -7.06 11.39
CA GLN A 139 6.37 -7.46 12.27
C GLN A 139 7.35 -6.32 12.55
N LEU A 140 6.84 -5.09 12.59
CA LEU A 140 7.64 -3.89 12.86
C LEU A 140 8.41 -4.02 14.17
N ASP A 141 9.69 -3.62 14.17
CA ASP A 141 10.52 -3.48 15.36
C ASP A 141 10.99 -2.04 15.56
N LYS A 142 11.53 -1.73 16.76
CA LYS A 142 11.99 -0.38 17.10
C LYS A 142 13.13 0.12 16.22
N PRO A 143 14.15 -0.69 15.87
CA PRO A 143 15.21 -0.27 14.97
C PRO A 143 14.70 0.15 13.60
N LEU A 144 13.78 -0.60 13.02
CA LEU A 144 13.24 -0.34 11.69
C LEU A 144 12.41 0.95 11.64
N ILE A 145 11.52 1.16 12.60
CA ILE A 145 10.74 2.41 12.64
C ILE A 145 11.62 3.63 12.93
N ARG A 146 12.64 3.50 13.79
CA ARG A 146 13.60 4.58 14.03
C ARG A 146 14.33 4.95 12.75
N ARG A 147 14.82 3.97 11.99
CA ARG A 147 15.49 4.19 10.71
C ARG A 147 14.56 4.86 9.69
N TYR A 148 13.30 4.43 9.63
CA TYR A 148 12.30 5.07 8.79
C TYR A 148 12.12 6.56 9.12
N LEU A 149 11.96 6.89 10.40
CA LEU A 149 11.77 8.27 10.86
C LEU A 149 13.02 9.14 10.62
N GLU A 150 14.22 8.60 10.81
CA GLU A 150 15.48 9.27 10.50
C GLU A 150 15.58 9.64 9.02
N GLU A 151 15.26 8.71 8.11
CA GLU A 151 15.23 9.00 6.67
C GLU A 151 14.13 10.00 6.30
N ALA A 152 12.91 9.85 6.86
CA ALA A 152 11.82 10.77 6.59
C ALA A 152 12.11 12.20 7.07
N SER A 153 12.95 12.38 8.08
CA SER A 153 13.29 13.72 8.63
C SER A 153 14.01 14.63 7.62
N VAL A 154 14.73 14.05 6.67
CA VAL A 154 15.49 14.78 5.64
C VAL A 154 14.76 14.90 4.29
N PHE A 155 13.55 14.41 4.21
CA PHE A 155 12.73 14.47 3.01
C PHE A 155 12.27 15.88 2.68
N THR A 156 12.03 16.14 1.39
CA THR A 156 11.34 17.34 0.93
C THR A 156 9.89 17.32 1.41
N GLU A 157 9.21 18.48 1.42
CA GLU A 157 7.80 18.57 1.87
C GLU A 157 6.86 17.61 1.12
N ARG A 158 7.09 17.40 -0.19
CA ARG A 158 6.32 16.44 -0.97
C ARG A 158 6.59 14.98 -0.53
N GLU A 159 7.84 14.65 -0.27
CA GLU A 159 8.23 13.31 0.19
C GLU A 159 7.75 13.05 1.61
N LYS A 160 7.76 14.06 2.49
CA LYS A 160 7.18 13.98 3.84
C LYS A 160 5.69 13.65 3.78
N SER A 161 4.93 14.35 2.93
CA SER A 161 3.50 14.06 2.76
C SER A 161 3.24 12.60 2.32
N LEU A 162 4.10 12.04 1.46
CA LEU A 162 4.02 10.63 1.07
C LEU A 162 4.46 9.70 2.21
N ALA A 163 5.50 10.06 2.94
CA ALA A 163 5.99 9.31 4.09
C ALA A 163 4.94 9.25 5.21
N ASP A 164 4.19 10.34 5.43
CA ASP A 164 3.10 10.38 6.40
C ASP A 164 2.00 9.37 6.07
N VAL A 165 1.60 9.26 4.81
CA VAL A 165 0.62 8.25 4.36
C VAL A 165 1.14 6.83 4.61
N VAL A 166 2.41 6.56 4.28
CA VAL A 166 3.04 5.26 4.55
C VAL A 166 3.10 4.99 6.04
N LEU A 167 3.44 5.98 6.85
CA LEU A 167 3.51 5.86 8.30
C LEU A 167 2.13 5.55 8.93
N GLN A 168 1.04 6.12 8.41
CA GLN A 168 -0.32 5.77 8.83
C GLN A 168 -0.62 4.28 8.62
N VAL A 169 -0.24 3.73 7.46
CA VAL A 169 -0.38 2.28 7.18
C VAL A 169 0.47 1.44 8.14
N ILE A 170 1.70 1.85 8.40
CA ILE A 170 2.61 1.18 9.33
C ILE A 170 2.02 1.15 10.75
N VAL A 171 1.54 2.31 11.24
CA VAL A 171 0.93 2.43 12.57
C VAL A 171 -0.34 1.60 12.66
N GLY A 172 -1.24 1.69 11.67
CA GLY A 172 -2.49 0.91 11.62
C GLY A 172 -2.24 -0.60 11.66
N SER A 173 -1.20 -1.08 10.98
CA SER A 173 -0.84 -2.51 10.97
C SER A 173 -0.15 -3.00 12.25
N ASN A 174 0.37 -2.09 13.10
CA ASN A 174 1.17 -2.41 14.28
C ASN A 174 0.69 -1.67 15.55
N MET A 175 -0.59 -1.32 15.63
CA MET A 175 -1.16 -0.47 16.70
C MET A 175 -0.82 -0.98 18.11
N GLU A 176 -0.93 -2.29 18.36
CA GLU A 176 -0.61 -2.91 19.65
C GLU A 176 0.84 -2.64 20.07
N LYS A 177 1.79 -2.83 19.16
CA LYS A 177 3.21 -2.57 19.40
C LYS A 177 3.47 -1.11 19.74
N PHE A 178 2.83 -0.19 19.02
CA PHE A 178 2.95 1.24 19.32
C PHE A 178 2.36 1.62 20.67
N GLN A 179 1.30 0.95 21.10
CA GLN A 179 0.75 1.16 22.46
C GLN A 179 1.73 0.69 23.55
N GLU A 180 2.38 -0.45 23.36
CA GLU A 180 3.41 -0.97 24.26
C GLU A 180 4.64 -0.02 24.32
N TRP A 181 5.00 0.60 23.20
CA TRP A 181 6.17 1.48 23.11
C TRP A 181 5.94 2.89 23.65
N LYS A 182 4.69 3.31 23.89
CA LYS A 182 4.31 4.66 24.36
C LYS A 182 5.05 5.16 25.61
N GLY A 183 5.68 4.29 26.38
CA GLY A 183 6.41 4.64 27.60
C GLY A 183 7.93 4.73 27.45
N SER A 184 8.52 4.36 26.30
CA SER A 184 9.94 4.06 26.24
C SER A 184 10.82 5.01 25.43
N GLU A 185 10.28 5.88 24.56
CA GLU A 185 11.11 6.78 23.73
C GLU A 185 10.41 8.10 23.36
N GLN A 186 11.06 9.23 23.71
CA GLN A 186 10.49 10.57 23.60
C GLN A 186 10.39 11.06 22.14
N THR A 187 11.36 10.75 21.29
CA THR A 187 11.43 11.21 19.87
C THR A 187 10.43 10.48 18.97
N MET A 188 10.23 9.18 19.18
CA MET A 188 9.22 8.39 18.48
C MET A 188 7.81 8.79 18.90
N CYS A 189 7.65 9.15 20.20
CA CYS A 189 6.38 9.68 20.71
C CYS A 189 5.99 11.04 20.09
N GLU A 190 6.93 11.88 19.69
CA GLU A 190 6.62 13.20 19.10
C GLU A 190 6.13 13.08 17.66
N ALA A 191 6.82 12.32 16.80
CA ALA A 191 6.38 12.06 15.43
C ALA A 191 5.01 11.34 15.40
N LEU A 192 4.83 10.33 16.27
CA LEU A 192 3.57 9.63 16.43
C LEU A 192 2.46 10.51 17.04
N ARG A 193 2.79 11.43 17.96
CA ARG A 193 1.80 12.38 18.52
C ARG A 193 1.28 13.34 17.48
N VAL A 194 2.11 13.79 16.54
CA VAL A 194 1.68 14.68 15.45
C VAL A 194 0.71 13.94 14.54
N LEU A 195 1.03 12.73 14.14
CA LEU A 195 0.18 11.88 13.29
C LEU A 195 -1.09 11.42 13.99
N MET A 196 -0.97 10.85 15.18
CA MET A 196 -2.13 10.41 15.98
C MET A 196 -3.02 11.56 16.46
N LYS A 197 -2.52 12.80 16.47
CA LYS A 197 -3.31 13.96 16.87
C LYS A 197 -4.37 14.31 15.83
N GLU A 198 -4.07 14.16 14.56
CA GLU A 198 -5.05 14.39 13.49
C GLU A 198 -6.03 13.22 13.35
N GLU A 199 -5.54 11.97 13.45
CA GLU A 199 -6.39 10.77 13.44
C GLU A 199 -7.30 10.71 14.67
N LEU A 200 -6.77 10.97 15.88
CA LEU A 200 -7.56 11.05 17.11
C LEU A 200 -8.55 12.22 17.10
N LYS A 201 -8.28 13.31 16.38
CA LYS A 201 -9.24 14.38 16.16
C LYS A 201 -10.35 13.94 15.20
N ALA A 202 -9.99 13.24 14.11
CA ALA A 202 -10.97 12.71 13.16
C ALA A 202 -11.87 11.64 13.81
N GLU A 203 -11.30 10.65 14.50
CA GLU A 203 -12.05 9.63 15.23
C GLU A 203 -12.92 10.22 16.37
N ARG A 204 -12.41 11.23 17.10
CA ARG A 204 -13.20 11.93 18.11
C ARG A 204 -14.35 12.72 17.49
N ALA A 205 -14.13 13.38 16.36
CA ALA A 205 -15.17 14.11 15.66
C ALA A 205 -16.24 13.15 15.13
N GLU A 206 -15.84 12.02 14.57
CA GLU A 206 -16.75 10.97 14.09
C GLU A 206 -17.52 10.31 15.25
N GLY A 207 -16.82 9.95 16.33
CA GLY A 207 -17.44 9.41 17.53
C GLY A 207 -18.42 10.40 18.20
N GLN A 208 -18.11 11.70 18.24
CA GLN A 208 -19.02 12.74 18.72
C GLN A 208 -20.23 12.88 17.80
N LEU A 209 -20.03 12.84 16.48
CA LEU A 209 -21.11 12.90 15.51
C LEU A 209 -22.08 11.72 15.69
N CYS A 210 -21.55 10.51 15.80
CA CYS A 210 -22.36 9.30 16.07
C CYS A 210 -23.12 9.40 17.40
N ALA A 211 -22.48 9.91 18.46
CA ALA A 211 -23.11 10.10 19.76
C ALA A 211 -24.25 11.13 19.70
N TYR A 212 -24.04 12.27 19.02
CA TYR A 212 -25.10 13.26 18.86
C TYR A 212 -26.24 12.77 17.97
N ALA A 213 -25.92 11.99 16.90
CA ALA A 213 -26.94 11.37 16.07
C ALA A 213 -27.80 10.37 16.87
N SER A 214 -27.19 9.56 17.73
CA SER A 214 -27.91 8.65 18.63
C SER A 214 -28.83 9.42 19.62
N LEU A 215 -28.32 10.49 20.24
CA LEU A 215 -29.13 11.31 21.13
C LEU A 215 -30.31 11.98 20.43
N VAL A 216 -30.19 12.32 19.15
CA VAL A 216 -31.31 12.83 18.34
C VAL A 216 -32.30 11.72 18.03
N GLN A 217 -31.85 10.53 17.66
CA GLN A 217 -32.72 9.37 17.40
C GLN A 217 -33.49 8.94 18.66
N ASP A 218 -32.85 9.03 19.82
CA ASP A 218 -33.47 8.73 21.11
C ASP A 218 -34.41 9.86 21.61
N GLY A 219 -34.55 10.95 20.82
CA GLY A 219 -35.39 12.09 21.19
C GLY A 219 -34.91 12.91 22.38
N ILE A 220 -33.66 12.75 22.81
CA ILE A 220 -33.06 13.43 23.98
C ILE A 220 -32.66 14.87 23.62
N ILE A 221 -32.20 15.11 22.38
CA ILE A 221 -31.87 16.44 21.84
C ILE A 221 -32.52 16.64 20.48
N THR A 222 -32.72 17.91 20.08
CA THR A 222 -33.23 18.20 18.71
C THR A 222 -32.13 18.12 17.65
N VAL A 223 -32.52 17.99 16.41
CA VAL A 223 -31.56 17.96 15.25
C VAL A 223 -30.70 19.24 15.23
N GLU A 224 -31.31 20.40 15.52
CA GLU A 224 -30.57 21.68 15.57
C GLU A 224 -29.53 21.70 16.69
N MET A 225 -29.86 21.11 17.84
CA MET A 225 -28.93 20.99 18.96
C MET A 225 -27.80 20.00 18.63
N GLY A 226 -28.09 18.89 17.96
CA GLY A 226 -27.11 17.91 17.49
C GLY A 226 -26.15 18.52 16.50
N ALA A 227 -26.64 19.15 15.44
CA ALA A 227 -25.86 19.83 14.40
C ALA A 227 -24.95 20.93 15.02
N LYS A 228 -25.49 21.79 15.87
CA LYS A 228 -24.72 22.84 16.56
C LYS A 228 -23.59 22.28 17.42
N LYS A 229 -23.83 21.18 18.14
CA LYS A 229 -22.79 20.51 18.96
C LYS A 229 -21.74 19.81 18.14
N ALA A 230 -22.10 19.28 16.96
CA ALA A 230 -21.19 18.68 16.00
C ALA A 230 -20.40 19.71 15.17
N GLY A 231 -20.79 21.02 15.24
CA GLY A 231 -20.17 22.07 14.42
C GLY A 231 -20.54 22.00 12.93
N LEU A 232 -21.65 21.34 12.60
CA LEU A 232 -22.15 21.13 11.24
C LEU A 232 -23.40 21.97 10.96
N SER A 233 -23.70 22.15 9.67
CA SER A 233 -25.02 22.64 9.27
C SER A 233 -26.07 21.54 9.50
N ILE A 234 -27.35 21.92 9.63
CA ILE A 234 -28.46 20.96 9.81
C ILE A 234 -28.52 20.01 8.61
N ALA A 235 -28.23 20.51 7.39
CA ALA A 235 -28.24 19.70 6.17
C ALA A 235 -27.10 18.67 6.09
N ASP A 236 -25.92 18.97 6.71
CA ASP A 236 -24.80 18.04 6.74
C ASP A 236 -24.87 17.05 7.92
N PHE A 237 -25.76 17.33 8.88
CA PHE A 237 -25.95 16.48 10.06
C PHE A 237 -27.07 15.44 9.88
N THR A 238 -28.04 15.67 8.98
CA THR A 238 -29.16 14.77 8.67
C THR A 238 -28.89 13.86 7.49
#